data_abe8002411f324e7f613b589a90758db
#
_entry.id   abe8002411f324e7f613b589a90758db
#
_cell.length_a   1.000
_cell.length_b   1.000
_cell.length_c   1.000
_cell.angle_alpha   90.00
_cell.angle_beta   90.00
_cell.angle_gamma   90.00
#
_symmetry.space_group_name_H-M   'P 1'
#
loop_
_entity.id
_entity.type
_entity.pdbx_description
1 polymer ?
#
loop_
_entity_poly.entity_id
_entity_poly.type
_entity_poly.pdbx_seq_one_letter_code
_entity_poly.pdbx_strand_id
1 'polypeptide(L)'
;MRTAPVWILCLGAAVVLAGCGDGDSSTTTGGAGAGAGGGAGGGTTTGTSTGGAGGGGGSGGGSAEWKPIIEATWQLAPGTEKTQDFHVATVEKDTYVGAIRPISPPGTHHTVLALNGFSQIIYASGVGTNPVTFPKGVGLKLLAGETLLLQLHLFNPSAEALTGKSGIEIIEVDPADVQEEADLFLPGPNEFNIPPNTEYTHVGTCTADAKQNVFAIFPHMHQLGSHFKTTLNIGGVDKVLHDSEYAFDHQAFIPFEPITLEPGDKVTTECTWKNTTTQTVTWGESSTSEMCFSILYRYPAQGSGAGFCNK
;
A
#
# COMPACT_ATOMS: atom_id res chain seq x y z
N MET A 1 0.89 -34.42 -16.72
CA MET A 1 0.11 -34.34 -15.48
C MET A 1 1.03 -34.71 -14.31
N ARG A 2 1.54 -33.75 -13.61
CA ARG A 2 2.28 -33.91 -12.35
C ARG A 2 1.68 -32.92 -11.36
N THR A 3 0.99 -33.46 -10.38
CA THR A 3 0.38 -32.74 -9.26
C THR A 3 1.46 -32.35 -8.26
N ALA A 4 1.59 -31.04 -8.00
CA ALA A 4 2.41 -30.50 -6.91
C ALA A 4 1.62 -30.56 -5.59
N PRO A 5 2.27 -30.85 -4.45
CA PRO A 5 1.57 -30.91 -3.16
C PRO A 5 1.34 -29.50 -2.60
N VAL A 6 0.10 -29.28 -2.18
CA VAL A 6 -0.30 -28.12 -1.39
C VAL A 6 0.16 -28.36 0.06
N TRP A 7 1.03 -27.52 0.57
CA TRP A 7 1.39 -27.50 2.00
C TRP A 7 0.44 -26.57 2.75
N ILE A 8 -0.46 -27.16 3.53
CA ILE A 8 -1.27 -26.45 4.52
C ILE A 8 -0.45 -26.39 5.80
N LEU A 9 0.05 -25.21 6.16
CA LEU A 9 0.67 -24.96 7.47
C LEU A 9 -0.42 -24.53 8.46
N CYS A 10 -0.75 -25.43 9.39
CA CYS A 10 -1.49 -25.09 10.59
C CYS A 10 -0.55 -24.44 11.60
N LEU A 11 -0.71 -23.13 11.90
CA LEU A 11 -0.05 -22.49 13.03
C LEU A 11 -0.93 -22.63 14.27
N GLY A 12 -0.46 -23.42 15.23
CA GLY A 12 -1.00 -23.49 16.57
C GLY A 12 -0.50 -22.31 17.42
N ALA A 13 -1.44 -21.54 18.01
CA ALA A 13 -1.15 -20.50 18.97
C ALA A 13 -0.89 -21.11 20.35
N ALA A 14 0.29 -20.85 20.91
CA ALA A 14 0.58 -21.10 22.32
C ALA A 14 0.48 -19.77 23.09
N VAL A 15 -0.54 -19.66 23.94
CA VAL A 15 -0.71 -18.57 24.92
C VAL A 15 0.13 -18.91 26.14
N VAL A 16 1.06 -18.03 26.51
CA VAL A 16 1.73 -18.06 27.81
C VAL A 16 1.30 -16.84 28.60
N LEU A 17 0.54 -17.10 29.66
CA LEU A 17 0.17 -16.15 30.72
C LEU A 17 1.23 -16.20 31.83
N ALA A 18 1.81 -15.04 32.18
CA ALA A 18 2.42 -14.77 33.50
C ALA A 18 2.41 -13.24 33.63
N GLY A 19 1.83 -12.60 34.60
CA GLY A 19 1.72 -12.83 36.02
C GLY A 19 2.40 -11.66 36.75
N CYS A 20 1.58 -10.65 37.21
CA CYS A 20 1.69 -9.74 38.35
C CYS A 20 3.07 -9.25 38.86
N GLY A 21 3.12 -7.92 39.06
CA GLY A 21 4.10 -7.27 39.96
C GLY A 21 3.69 -5.82 40.21
N ASP A 22 3.13 -5.56 41.40
CA ASP A 22 2.77 -4.25 41.94
C ASP A 22 4.02 -3.42 42.31
N GLY A 23 3.91 -2.10 42.24
CA GLY A 23 4.98 -1.20 42.70
C GLY A 23 4.64 0.27 42.63
N ASP A 24 4.07 0.74 43.66
CA ASP A 24 3.76 2.01 44.29
C ASP A 24 4.42 3.33 43.84
N SER A 25 3.57 4.34 43.78
CA SER A 25 3.64 5.71 44.32
C SER A 25 4.91 6.58 44.15
N SER A 26 4.74 7.77 43.52
CA SER A 26 4.95 9.04 44.25
C SER A 26 4.52 10.25 43.40
N THR A 27 3.74 11.06 44.03
CA THR A 27 3.27 12.41 43.71
C THR A 27 4.41 13.44 43.71
N THR A 28 4.37 14.42 42.79
CA THR A 28 4.69 15.82 43.13
C THR A 28 4.00 16.80 42.18
N THR A 29 3.45 17.79 42.82
CA THR A 29 2.68 18.97 42.42
C THR A 29 3.50 20.04 41.71
N GLY A 30 2.80 20.84 40.88
CA GLY A 30 2.96 22.28 40.87
C GLY A 30 3.35 22.95 39.58
N GLY A 31 2.54 23.93 39.16
CA GLY A 31 3.01 25.05 38.39
C GLY A 31 2.05 25.57 37.34
N ALA A 32 1.17 26.48 37.76
CA ALA A 32 0.31 27.28 36.90
C ALA A 32 1.09 28.39 36.16
N GLY A 33 0.64 28.71 34.93
CA GLY A 33 1.10 29.86 34.20
C GLY A 33 0.10 30.27 33.13
N ALA A 34 -0.71 31.24 33.43
CA ALA A 34 -1.67 31.87 32.52
C ALA A 34 -0.97 32.91 31.60
N GLY A 35 -1.45 33.05 30.39
CA GLY A 35 -1.10 34.11 29.49
C GLY A 35 -2.15 34.30 28.39
N ALA A 36 -2.99 35.29 28.54
CA ALA A 36 -4.04 35.73 27.63
C ALA A 36 -3.53 36.73 26.56
N GLY A 37 -4.23 36.83 25.46
CA GLY A 37 -4.19 37.88 24.45
C GLY A 37 -4.50 37.32 23.08
N GLY A 38 -5.55 37.52 22.38
CA GLY A 38 -6.36 38.72 22.13
C GLY A 38 -6.02 39.26 20.75
N GLY A 39 -6.96 39.15 19.75
CA GLY A 39 -6.81 39.84 18.49
C GLY A 39 -7.80 39.35 17.43
N ALA A 40 -8.92 40.06 17.32
CA ALA A 40 -9.93 39.91 16.28
C ALA A 40 -9.54 40.71 15.03
N GLY A 41 -10.06 40.30 13.86
CA GLY A 41 -10.04 41.06 12.61
C GLY A 41 -10.59 40.19 11.47
N GLY A 42 -11.69 40.33 11.12
CA GLY A 42 -12.77 40.53 10.26
C GLY A 42 -12.37 41.00 8.85
N GLY A 43 -12.99 40.33 7.84
CA GLY A 43 -12.84 40.71 6.45
C GLY A 43 -13.66 39.83 5.52
N THR A 44 -14.98 40.11 5.46
CA THR A 44 -15.88 39.61 4.42
C THR A 44 -15.64 40.39 3.14
N THR A 45 -15.40 39.67 2.01
CA THR A 45 -15.63 40.23 0.67
C THR A 45 -16.40 39.26 -0.17
N THR A 46 -17.66 39.58 -0.34
CA THR A 46 -18.56 39.06 -1.37
C THR A 46 -18.16 39.61 -2.72
N GLY A 47 -17.82 38.74 -3.66
CA GLY A 47 -17.60 39.04 -5.06
C GLY A 47 -18.54 38.26 -5.94
N THR A 48 -19.64 38.89 -6.34
CA THR A 48 -20.54 38.41 -7.38
C THR A 48 -19.94 38.74 -8.74
N SER A 49 -19.79 37.77 -9.62
CA SER A 49 -19.64 38.06 -11.05
C SER A 49 -20.53 37.16 -11.87
N THR A 50 -21.42 37.78 -12.55
CA THR A 50 -22.36 37.26 -13.54
C THR A 50 -21.69 37.06 -14.89
N GLY A 51 -22.09 35.99 -15.61
CA GLY A 51 -22.38 36.00 -17.02
C GLY A 51 -21.30 35.56 -17.99
N GLY A 52 -21.60 34.51 -18.70
CA GLY A 52 -20.95 34.15 -19.93
C GLY A 52 -21.47 32.79 -20.46
N ALA A 53 -22.63 32.83 -21.15
CA ALA A 53 -23.09 31.68 -21.91
C ALA A 53 -22.23 31.55 -23.18
N GLY A 54 -21.62 30.39 -23.35
CA GLY A 54 -20.97 29.97 -24.58
C GLY A 54 -21.26 28.48 -24.80
N GLY A 55 -22.19 28.15 -25.68
CA GLY A 55 -22.53 26.80 -26.07
C GLY A 55 -21.39 26.17 -26.86
N GLY A 56 -21.08 24.93 -26.54
CA GLY A 56 -20.23 24.04 -27.30
C GLY A 56 -20.60 22.62 -26.91
N GLY A 57 -21.27 21.90 -27.83
CA GLY A 57 -21.62 20.51 -27.68
C GLY A 57 -20.36 19.68 -27.45
N GLY A 58 -20.30 18.97 -26.37
CA GLY A 58 -19.29 18.00 -26.05
C GLY A 58 -19.96 16.76 -25.52
N SER A 59 -19.70 15.68 -26.22
CA SER A 59 -19.96 14.29 -25.93
C SER A 59 -20.01 13.99 -24.43
N GLY A 60 -21.05 13.23 -24.03
CA GLY A 60 -21.27 12.82 -22.65
C GLY A 60 -20.13 12.00 -22.07
N GLY A 61 -19.15 12.67 -21.52
CA GLY A 61 -18.23 12.13 -20.56
C GLY A 61 -18.89 12.21 -19.20
N GLY A 62 -19.61 11.16 -18.79
CA GLY A 62 -19.99 10.99 -17.39
C GLY A 62 -18.73 11.09 -16.56
N SER A 63 -18.72 11.93 -15.53
CA SER A 63 -17.63 11.96 -14.56
C SER A 63 -17.44 10.55 -14.04
N ALA A 64 -16.26 9.95 -14.24
CA ALA A 64 -15.92 8.65 -13.75
C ALA A 64 -16.15 8.64 -12.23
N GLU A 65 -17.07 7.79 -11.78
CA GLU A 65 -17.53 7.74 -10.40
C GLU A 65 -16.77 6.68 -9.62
N TRP A 66 -16.30 7.05 -8.42
CA TRP A 66 -15.70 6.10 -7.49
C TRP A 66 -16.77 5.18 -6.91
N LYS A 67 -16.53 3.88 -7.00
CA LYS A 67 -17.43 2.84 -6.50
C LYS A 67 -16.68 1.91 -5.56
N PRO A 68 -17.23 1.64 -4.36
CA PRO A 68 -16.65 0.65 -3.48
C PRO A 68 -16.78 -0.75 -4.09
N ILE A 69 -15.69 -1.53 -4.06
CA ILE A 69 -15.71 -2.95 -4.47
C ILE A 69 -15.67 -3.89 -3.28
N ILE A 70 -15.14 -3.41 -2.14
CA ILE A 70 -15.16 -4.11 -0.86
C ILE A 70 -15.06 -3.09 0.27
N GLU A 71 -15.91 -3.23 1.29
CA GLU A 71 -15.94 -2.37 2.46
C GLU A 71 -16.19 -3.21 3.72
N ALA A 72 -15.64 -2.76 4.84
CA ALA A 72 -15.88 -3.34 6.16
C ALA A 72 -16.08 -2.27 7.22
N THR A 73 -17.11 -2.44 8.04
CA THR A 73 -17.31 -1.61 9.23
C THR A 73 -16.57 -2.20 10.41
N TRP A 74 -15.97 -1.33 11.22
CA TRP A 74 -15.17 -1.74 12.37
C TRP A 74 -15.38 -0.82 13.57
N GLN A 75 -15.00 -1.34 14.74
CA GLN A 75 -14.94 -0.60 15.99
C GLN A 75 -13.67 -0.97 16.73
N LEU A 76 -12.97 0.03 17.26
CA LEU A 76 -11.76 -0.13 18.08
C LEU A 76 -11.95 0.55 19.44
N ALA A 77 -11.64 -0.17 20.50
CA ALA A 77 -11.54 0.42 21.84
C ALA A 77 -10.34 1.38 21.93
N PRO A 78 -10.31 2.29 22.92
CA PRO A 78 -9.14 3.14 23.18
C PRO A 78 -7.86 2.33 23.33
N GLY A 79 -6.76 2.82 22.74
CA GLY A 79 -5.43 2.21 22.85
C GLY A 79 -5.29 0.82 22.23
N THR A 80 -6.22 0.39 21.35
CA THR A 80 -6.17 -0.95 20.74
C THR A 80 -5.68 -0.93 19.31
N GLU A 81 -5.09 -2.06 18.93
CA GLU A 81 -4.61 -2.35 17.59
C GLU A 81 -5.20 -3.68 17.11
N LYS A 82 -5.52 -3.76 15.82
CA LYS A 82 -5.99 -4.97 15.14
C LYS A 82 -5.22 -5.11 13.83
N THR A 83 -4.21 -5.97 13.82
CA THR A 83 -3.27 -6.08 12.68
C THR A 83 -3.78 -6.95 11.54
N GLN A 84 -4.77 -7.83 11.80
CA GLN A 84 -5.30 -8.78 10.84
C GLN A 84 -6.83 -8.86 10.94
N ASP A 85 -7.51 -7.90 10.29
CA ASP A 85 -8.97 -7.91 10.14
C ASP A 85 -9.30 -8.24 8.69
N PHE A 86 -9.75 -9.47 8.45
CA PHE A 86 -9.98 -9.99 7.11
C PHE A 86 -11.45 -9.95 6.72
N HIS A 87 -11.71 -9.44 5.52
CA HIS A 87 -13.04 -9.39 4.91
C HIS A 87 -12.98 -9.93 3.49
N VAL A 88 -14.06 -10.58 3.07
CA VAL A 88 -14.12 -11.27 1.78
C VAL A 88 -15.34 -10.79 1.00
N ALA A 89 -15.17 -10.56 -0.29
CA ALA A 89 -16.24 -10.32 -1.24
C ALA A 89 -15.97 -11.12 -2.53
N THR A 90 -17.00 -11.26 -3.37
CA THR A 90 -16.87 -11.91 -4.67
C THR A 90 -17.03 -10.87 -5.77
N VAL A 91 -16.19 -10.92 -6.80
CA VAL A 91 -16.34 -10.11 -8.00
C VAL A 91 -17.59 -10.60 -8.75
N GLU A 92 -18.59 -9.75 -8.88
CA GLU A 92 -19.90 -10.15 -9.45
C GLU A 92 -19.89 -10.22 -10.98
N LYS A 93 -19.06 -9.42 -11.63
CA LYS A 93 -18.91 -9.32 -13.09
C LYS A 93 -17.48 -9.03 -13.47
N ASP A 94 -17.09 -9.38 -14.67
CA ASP A 94 -15.80 -8.95 -15.23
C ASP A 94 -15.71 -7.43 -15.18
N THR A 95 -14.66 -6.93 -14.53
CA THR A 95 -14.47 -5.50 -14.27
C THR A 95 -13.05 -5.10 -14.63
N TYR A 96 -12.91 -3.97 -15.32
CA TYR A 96 -11.62 -3.34 -15.52
C TYR A 96 -11.49 -2.09 -14.66
N VAL A 97 -10.44 -2.05 -13.86
CA VAL A 97 -10.12 -0.95 -12.93
C VAL A 97 -9.20 0.04 -13.64
N GLY A 98 -9.64 1.29 -13.80
CA GLY A 98 -8.85 2.38 -14.36
C GLY A 98 -8.29 3.34 -13.30
N ALA A 99 -8.81 3.27 -12.07
CA ALA A 99 -8.24 3.93 -10.91
C ALA A 99 -8.65 3.19 -9.63
N ILE A 100 -7.80 3.28 -8.60
CA ILE A 100 -8.01 2.60 -7.32
C ILE A 100 -7.58 3.52 -6.17
N ARG A 101 -8.35 3.51 -5.07
CA ARG A 101 -8.01 4.24 -3.85
C ARG A 101 -8.54 3.54 -2.60
N PRO A 102 -7.96 3.82 -1.41
CA PRO A 102 -8.49 3.30 -0.16
C PRO A 102 -9.65 4.18 0.36
N ILE A 103 -10.54 3.56 1.12
CA ILE A 103 -11.42 4.22 2.08
C ILE A 103 -10.74 4.09 3.43
N SER A 104 -10.11 5.15 3.92
CA SER A 104 -9.23 5.11 5.11
C SER A 104 -9.57 6.22 6.10
N PRO A 105 -10.68 6.10 6.88
CA PRO A 105 -10.96 7.04 7.96
C PRO A 105 -9.93 6.90 9.10
N PRO A 106 -9.86 7.87 10.03
CA PRO A 106 -9.03 7.76 11.22
C PRO A 106 -9.21 6.42 11.94
N GLY A 107 -8.12 5.75 12.25
CA GLY A 107 -8.09 4.38 12.76
C GLY A 107 -7.71 3.33 11.72
N THR A 108 -7.76 3.65 10.42
CA THR A 108 -7.23 2.78 9.37
C THR A 108 -5.75 3.09 9.17
N HIS A 109 -4.89 2.12 9.45
CA HIS A 109 -3.44 2.26 9.34
C HIS A 109 -2.92 1.76 7.99
N HIS A 110 -3.27 0.52 7.62
CA HIS A 110 -2.98 -0.07 6.31
C HIS A 110 -4.18 -0.85 5.76
N THR A 111 -4.24 -0.94 4.43
CA THR A 111 -5.14 -1.84 3.72
C THR A 111 -4.36 -2.63 2.68
N VAL A 112 -4.68 -3.93 2.54
CA VAL A 112 -4.20 -4.76 1.44
C VAL A 112 -5.40 -5.38 0.75
N LEU A 113 -5.44 -5.31 -0.57
CA LEU A 113 -6.42 -5.99 -1.40
C LEU A 113 -5.73 -7.08 -2.20
N ALA A 114 -6.21 -8.29 -2.09
CA ALA A 114 -5.69 -9.44 -2.81
C ALA A 114 -6.82 -10.23 -3.49
N LEU A 115 -6.46 -11.04 -4.48
CA LEU A 115 -7.35 -12.00 -5.15
C LEU A 115 -7.10 -13.42 -4.64
N ASN A 116 -8.20 -14.18 -4.53
CA ASN A 116 -8.18 -15.62 -4.25
C ASN A 116 -7.30 -15.99 -3.04
N GLY A 117 -7.55 -15.33 -1.92
CA GLY A 117 -6.67 -15.28 -0.77
C GLY A 117 -5.51 -14.32 -1.03
N PHE A 118 -4.30 -14.66 -0.60
CA PHE A 118 -3.08 -13.90 -0.94
C PHE A 118 -2.36 -14.45 -2.17
N SER A 119 -3.06 -15.12 -3.09
CA SER A 119 -2.42 -15.64 -4.30
C SER A 119 -1.91 -14.52 -5.22
N GLN A 120 -2.58 -13.36 -5.19
CA GLN A 120 -2.19 -12.18 -5.95
C GLN A 120 -2.59 -10.91 -5.19
N ILE A 121 -1.63 -10.14 -4.72
CA ILE A 121 -1.87 -8.78 -4.22
C ILE A 121 -2.14 -7.88 -5.43
N ILE A 122 -3.20 -7.07 -5.36
CA ILE A 122 -3.56 -6.13 -6.42
C ILE A 122 -3.50 -4.68 -5.99
N TYR A 123 -3.53 -4.41 -4.68
CA TYR A 123 -3.40 -3.06 -4.13
C TYR A 123 -2.95 -3.11 -2.67
N ALA A 124 -2.21 -2.08 -2.24
CA ALA A 124 -1.89 -1.84 -0.85
C ALA A 124 -1.90 -0.33 -0.57
N SER A 125 -2.19 0.06 0.65
CA SER A 125 -2.14 1.46 1.08
C SER A 125 -1.71 1.59 2.54
N GLY A 126 -1.04 2.69 2.84
CA GLY A 126 -0.79 3.16 4.20
C GLY A 126 -1.48 4.50 4.45
N VAL A 127 -1.14 5.14 5.55
CA VAL A 127 -1.65 6.48 5.89
C VAL A 127 -1.21 7.48 4.82
N GLY A 128 -2.15 8.30 4.34
CA GLY A 128 -1.85 9.35 3.35
C GLY A 128 -1.73 8.88 1.90
N THR A 129 -2.07 7.63 1.59
CA THR A 129 -2.04 7.10 0.22
C THR A 129 -2.97 7.89 -0.70
N ASN A 130 -2.42 8.34 -1.83
CA ASN A 130 -3.18 8.97 -2.91
C ASN A 130 -3.82 7.93 -3.84
N PRO A 131 -4.88 8.30 -4.58
CA PRO A 131 -5.40 7.44 -5.65
C PRO A 131 -4.34 7.11 -6.69
N VAL A 132 -4.35 5.89 -7.20
CA VAL A 132 -3.59 5.49 -8.39
C VAL A 132 -4.54 5.51 -9.57
N THR A 133 -4.23 6.35 -10.58
CA THR A 133 -4.93 6.36 -11.86
C THR A 133 -4.07 5.68 -12.90
N PHE A 134 -4.65 4.76 -13.63
CA PHE A 134 -3.94 4.01 -14.66
C PHE A 134 -3.84 4.82 -15.95
N PRO A 135 -2.81 4.61 -16.76
CA PRO A 135 -2.70 5.27 -18.06
C PRO A 135 -3.92 5.00 -18.95
N LYS A 136 -4.21 5.92 -19.84
CA LYS A 136 -5.32 5.76 -20.80
C LYS A 136 -5.16 4.45 -21.60
N GLY A 137 -6.22 3.67 -21.68
CA GLY A 137 -6.22 2.38 -22.36
C GLY A 137 -5.62 1.24 -21.54
N VAL A 138 -5.27 1.47 -20.28
CA VAL A 138 -4.75 0.45 -19.37
C VAL A 138 -5.80 0.15 -18.29
N GLY A 139 -6.04 -1.12 -18.00
CA GLY A 139 -6.98 -1.56 -16.98
C GLY A 139 -6.45 -2.78 -16.20
N LEU A 140 -6.65 -2.79 -14.87
CA LEU A 140 -6.44 -3.99 -14.08
C LEU A 140 -7.72 -4.82 -14.13
N LYS A 141 -7.61 -6.06 -14.59
CA LYS A 141 -8.76 -6.96 -14.77
C LYS A 141 -9.09 -7.72 -13.48
N LEU A 142 -10.37 -7.72 -13.13
CA LEU A 142 -10.97 -8.57 -12.12
C LEU A 142 -12.00 -9.47 -12.81
N LEU A 143 -11.90 -10.79 -12.64
CA LEU A 143 -12.81 -11.74 -13.27
C LEU A 143 -14.00 -12.05 -12.36
N ALA A 144 -15.17 -12.20 -12.96
CA ALA A 144 -16.36 -12.68 -12.26
C ALA A 144 -16.10 -14.01 -11.56
N GLY A 145 -16.50 -14.11 -10.31
CA GLY A 145 -16.30 -15.29 -9.47
C GLY A 145 -14.97 -15.29 -8.70
N GLU A 146 -14.03 -14.39 -8.97
CA GLU A 146 -12.85 -14.23 -8.13
C GLU A 146 -13.21 -13.72 -6.75
N THR A 147 -12.45 -14.13 -5.76
CA THR A 147 -12.63 -13.71 -4.38
C THR A 147 -11.69 -12.54 -4.07
N LEU A 148 -12.27 -11.42 -3.66
CA LEU A 148 -11.53 -10.29 -3.08
C LEU A 148 -11.28 -10.60 -1.60
N LEU A 149 -10.03 -10.43 -1.17
CA LEU A 149 -9.64 -10.46 0.24
C LEU A 149 -9.13 -9.07 0.62
N LEU A 150 -9.85 -8.40 1.52
CA LEU A 150 -9.43 -7.16 2.14
C LEU A 150 -8.82 -7.47 3.50
N GLN A 151 -7.57 -7.12 3.71
CA GLN A 151 -6.92 -7.09 5.01
C GLN A 151 -6.89 -5.65 5.51
N LEU A 152 -7.37 -5.42 6.72
CA LEU A 152 -7.27 -4.14 7.42
C LEU A 152 -6.30 -4.26 8.59
N HIS A 153 -5.40 -3.31 8.68
CA HIS A 153 -4.64 -3.01 9.89
C HIS A 153 -5.24 -1.74 10.50
N LEU A 154 -5.81 -1.88 11.68
CA LEU A 154 -6.53 -0.83 12.38
C LEU A 154 -5.80 -0.47 13.67
N PHE A 155 -5.66 0.83 13.96
CA PHE A 155 -4.97 1.32 15.14
C PHE A 155 -5.68 2.54 15.74
N ASN A 156 -5.97 2.49 17.03
CA ASN A 156 -6.59 3.57 17.77
C ASN A 156 -5.68 4.05 18.93
N PRO A 157 -4.81 5.04 18.72
CA PRO A 157 -3.97 5.59 19.78
C PRO A 157 -4.72 6.55 20.72
N SER A 158 -5.99 6.86 20.46
CA SER A 158 -6.76 7.85 21.22
C SER A 158 -7.33 7.28 22.52
N ALA A 159 -7.81 8.16 23.40
CA ALA A 159 -8.50 7.81 24.63
C ALA A 159 -10.00 7.48 24.41
N GLU A 160 -10.52 7.69 23.20
CA GLU A 160 -11.92 7.46 22.86
C GLU A 160 -12.05 6.26 21.92
N ALA A 161 -13.20 5.56 21.95
CA ALA A 161 -13.48 4.51 21.00
C ALA A 161 -13.66 5.09 19.59
N LEU A 162 -13.07 4.45 18.59
CA LEU A 162 -13.24 4.80 17.18
C LEU A 162 -14.16 3.79 16.49
N THR A 163 -14.96 4.30 15.57
CA THR A 163 -15.74 3.49 14.63
C THR A 163 -15.52 4.01 13.22
N GLY A 164 -15.52 3.13 12.26
CA GLY A 164 -15.31 3.53 10.87
C GLY A 164 -15.76 2.48 9.87
N LYS A 165 -15.61 2.83 8.62
CA LYS A 165 -15.78 1.94 7.48
C LYS A 165 -14.58 2.12 6.57
N SER A 166 -13.82 1.05 6.37
CA SER A 166 -12.64 1.02 5.52
C SER A 166 -12.85 0.07 4.35
N GLY A 167 -12.16 0.31 3.27
CA GLY A 167 -12.34 -0.49 2.07
C GLY A 167 -11.55 0.04 0.89
N ILE A 168 -11.95 -0.40 -0.28
CA ILE A 168 -11.34 0.00 -1.56
C ILE A 168 -12.42 0.48 -2.51
N GLU A 169 -12.18 1.63 -3.14
CA GLU A 169 -12.98 2.16 -4.23
C GLU A 169 -12.18 2.12 -5.54
N ILE A 170 -12.90 1.92 -6.62
CA ILE A 170 -12.36 1.92 -7.97
C ILE A 170 -13.14 2.86 -8.89
N ILE A 171 -12.49 3.26 -9.98
CA ILE A 171 -13.16 3.75 -11.18
C ILE A 171 -13.12 2.61 -12.19
N GLU A 172 -14.31 2.16 -12.62
CA GLU A 172 -14.43 1.19 -13.71
C GLU A 172 -14.17 1.87 -15.05
N VAL A 173 -13.51 1.17 -15.97
CA VAL A 173 -13.38 1.58 -17.38
C VAL A 173 -14.14 0.62 -18.26
N ASP A 174 -14.68 1.14 -19.38
CA ASP A 174 -15.35 0.29 -20.36
C ASP A 174 -14.35 -0.71 -20.95
N PRO A 175 -14.66 -2.01 -20.99
CA PRO A 175 -13.79 -3.00 -21.59
C PRO A 175 -13.38 -2.67 -23.03
N ALA A 176 -14.23 -1.95 -23.78
CA ALA A 176 -13.94 -1.52 -25.13
C ALA A 176 -12.83 -0.44 -25.23
N ASP A 177 -12.59 0.28 -24.12
CA ASP A 177 -11.54 1.29 -24.03
C ASP A 177 -10.20 0.71 -23.54
N VAL A 178 -10.17 -0.54 -23.04
CA VAL A 178 -8.97 -1.20 -22.55
C VAL A 178 -8.19 -1.80 -23.72
N GLN A 179 -6.94 -1.39 -23.85
CA GLN A 179 -5.99 -1.86 -24.86
C GLN A 179 -4.96 -2.82 -24.25
N GLU A 180 -4.61 -2.58 -22.99
CA GLU A 180 -3.62 -3.36 -22.25
C GLU A 180 -4.13 -3.66 -20.84
N GLU A 181 -3.89 -4.88 -20.39
CA GLU A 181 -4.14 -5.28 -19.00
C GLU A 181 -2.92 -4.98 -18.13
N ALA A 182 -3.16 -4.49 -16.91
CA ALA A 182 -2.10 -4.24 -15.92
C ALA A 182 -2.03 -5.34 -14.85
N ASP A 183 -0.84 -5.54 -14.31
CA ASP A 183 -0.61 -6.34 -13.09
C ASP A 183 0.44 -5.68 -12.20
N LEU A 184 0.76 -6.32 -11.06
CA LEU A 184 1.86 -5.92 -10.18
C LEU A 184 3.11 -6.74 -10.48
N PHE A 185 4.25 -6.06 -10.46
CA PHE A 185 5.60 -6.57 -10.54
C PHE A 185 6.35 -6.22 -9.25
N LEU A 186 6.96 -7.20 -8.58
CA LEU A 186 7.53 -7.07 -7.25
C LEU A 186 9.05 -7.32 -7.24
N PRO A 187 9.86 -6.42 -7.82
CA PRO A 187 11.31 -6.52 -7.70
C PRO A 187 11.78 -6.32 -6.27
N GLY A 188 12.63 -7.21 -5.81
CA GLY A 188 13.24 -7.10 -4.50
C GLY A 188 13.77 -8.44 -3.98
N PRO A 189 14.71 -8.43 -3.03
CA PRO A 189 15.23 -9.64 -2.42
C PRO A 189 14.22 -10.25 -1.44
N ASN A 190 14.17 -11.57 -1.41
CA ASN A 190 13.38 -12.33 -0.43
C ASN A 190 14.26 -13.21 0.47
N GLU A 191 15.56 -13.05 0.43
CA GLU A 191 16.51 -13.74 1.30
C GLU A 191 17.53 -12.74 1.84
N PHE A 192 17.44 -12.44 3.11
CA PHE A 192 18.40 -11.61 3.83
C PHE A 192 18.35 -11.91 5.33
N ASN A 193 19.43 -11.51 6.03
CA ASN A 193 19.55 -11.60 7.48
C ASN A 193 20.05 -10.27 8.00
N ILE A 194 19.22 -9.56 8.76
CA ILE A 194 19.53 -8.27 9.35
C ILE A 194 20.08 -8.52 10.76
N PRO A 195 21.38 -8.30 11.02
CA PRO A 195 21.97 -8.60 12.33
C PRO A 195 21.36 -7.72 13.44
N PRO A 196 21.40 -8.17 14.72
CA PRO A 196 20.90 -7.39 15.83
C PRO A 196 21.73 -6.13 16.08
N ASN A 197 21.10 -5.06 16.57
CA ASN A 197 21.71 -3.79 16.93
C ASN A 197 22.61 -3.19 15.83
N THR A 198 22.13 -3.26 14.56
CA THR A 198 22.92 -2.88 13.39
C THR A 198 22.06 -2.11 12.39
N GLU A 199 22.67 -1.13 11.72
CA GLU A 199 22.16 -0.64 10.44
C GLU A 199 22.68 -1.56 9.34
N TYR A 200 21.79 -2.05 8.48
CA TYR A 200 22.08 -3.03 7.45
C TYR A 200 21.40 -2.66 6.15
N THR A 201 22.14 -2.67 5.06
CA THR A 201 21.62 -2.46 3.71
C THR A 201 21.72 -3.73 2.89
N HIS A 202 20.65 -4.04 2.16
CA HIS A 202 20.63 -5.15 1.21
C HIS A 202 20.09 -4.71 -0.14
N VAL A 203 20.61 -5.34 -1.20
CA VAL A 203 20.31 -4.98 -2.58
C VAL A 203 19.85 -6.22 -3.33
N GLY A 204 18.73 -6.11 -4.02
CA GLY A 204 18.24 -7.12 -4.95
C GLY A 204 18.08 -6.54 -6.35
N THR A 205 18.39 -7.30 -7.38
CA THR A 205 18.25 -6.85 -8.77
C THR A 205 17.40 -7.82 -9.56
N CYS A 206 16.43 -7.27 -10.26
CA CYS A 206 15.49 -7.96 -11.15
C CYS A 206 15.80 -7.62 -12.59
N THR A 207 15.79 -8.62 -13.47
CA THR A 207 15.91 -8.40 -14.92
C THR A 207 14.53 -8.54 -15.56
N ALA A 208 14.15 -7.60 -16.40
CA ALA A 208 12.93 -7.70 -17.17
C ALA A 208 13.06 -8.81 -18.23
N ASP A 209 12.16 -9.79 -18.19
CA ASP A 209 12.15 -10.91 -19.13
C ASP A 209 11.38 -10.58 -20.43
N ALA A 210 10.49 -9.59 -20.36
CA ALA A 210 9.69 -9.13 -21.48
C ALA A 210 9.57 -7.60 -21.47
N LYS A 211 9.24 -7.02 -22.63
CA LYS A 211 8.91 -5.61 -22.73
C LYS A 211 7.70 -5.28 -21.85
N GLN A 212 7.84 -4.25 -21.04
CA GLN A 212 6.81 -3.78 -20.13
C GLN A 212 6.95 -2.28 -19.86
N ASN A 213 5.84 -1.64 -19.50
CA ASN A 213 5.83 -0.25 -19.08
C ASN A 213 5.44 -0.19 -17.61
N VAL A 214 6.26 0.42 -16.77
CA VAL A 214 5.98 0.64 -15.34
C VAL A 214 5.49 2.07 -15.14
N PHE A 215 4.49 2.32 -14.24
CA PHE A 215 3.85 3.63 -14.13
C PHE A 215 3.50 4.08 -12.70
N ALA A 216 3.67 3.22 -11.72
CA ALA A 216 3.56 3.59 -10.29
C ALA A 216 4.42 2.66 -9.46
N ILE A 217 5.00 3.18 -8.38
CA ILE A 217 5.79 2.42 -7.42
C ILE A 217 5.19 2.53 -6.02
N PHE A 218 5.20 1.41 -5.29
CA PHE A 218 4.94 1.36 -3.85
C PHE A 218 6.20 0.79 -3.18
N PRO A 219 7.04 1.64 -2.58
CA PRO A 219 8.16 1.20 -1.77
C PRO A 219 7.66 0.42 -0.56
N HIS A 220 8.13 -0.81 -0.36
CA HIS A 220 7.62 -1.66 0.72
C HIS A 220 8.71 -2.30 1.55
N MET A 221 8.70 -1.97 2.83
CA MET A 221 9.44 -2.60 3.93
C MET A 221 8.53 -2.72 5.14
N HIS A 222 9.01 -3.32 6.23
CA HIS A 222 8.32 -3.35 7.51
C HIS A 222 8.92 -2.35 8.52
N GLN A 223 8.74 -2.63 9.83
CA GLN A 223 8.95 -1.67 10.91
C GLN A 223 10.39 -1.19 11.10
N LEU A 224 11.38 -1.99 10.70
CA LEU A 224 12.80 -1.63 10.86
C LEU A 224 13.34 -0.82 9.68
N GLY A 225 12.56 -0.69 8.60
CA GLY A 225 12.92 0.07 7.42
C GLY A 225 13.25 1.52 7.76
N SER A 226 14.35 2.04 7.21
CA SER A 226 14.81 3.41 7.44
C SER A 226 15.13 4.18 6.17
N HIS A 227 15.49 3.49 5.08
CA HIS A 227 15.73 4.11 3.78
C HIS A 227 15.40 3.14 2.65
N PHE A 228 14.84 3.66 1.56
CA PHE A 228 14.43 2.86 0.41
C PHE A 228 14.88 3.51 -0.89
N LYS A 229 15.46 2.70 -1.79
CA LYS A 229 15.89 3.17 -3.11
C LYS A 229 15.55 2.18 -4.20
N THR A 230 15.07 2.71 -5.34
CA THR A 230 14.84 1.96 -6.57
C THR A 230 15.58 2.61 -7.72
N THR A 231 16.38 1.82 -8.42
CA THR A 231 17.10 2.24 -9.62
C THR A 231 16.69 1.38 -10.81
N LEU A 232 16.35 2.00 -11.91
CA LEU A 232 16.13 1.35 -13.20
C LEU A 232 17.44 1.43 -14.02
N ASN A 233 17.93 0.29 -14.53
CA ASN A 233 19.01 0.26 -15.51
C ASN A 233 18.39 0.00 -16.88
N ILE A 234 18.33 1.02 -17.72
CA ILE A 234 17.70 1.00 -19.04
C ILE A 234 18.77 1.15 -20.11
N GLY A 235 18.93 0.11 -20.94
CA GLY A 235 19.95 0.11 -21.97
C GLY A 235 21.37 0.30 -21.41
N GLY A 236 21.63 -0.11 -20.16
CA GLY A 236 22.90 0.05 -19.48
C GLY A 236 23.10 1.39 -18.76
N VAL A 237 22.06 2.26 -18.72
CA VAL A 237 22.11 3.56 -18.04
C VAL A 237 21.22 3.52 -16.81
N ASP A 238 21.78 3.90 -15.66
CA ASP A 238 21.05 3.95 -14.39
C ASP A 238 20.20 5.22 -14.30
N LYS A 239 18.93 5.04 -13.89
CA LYS A 239 17.97 6.09 -13.58
C LYS A 239 17.37 5.81 -12.21
N VAL A 240 17.60 6.69 -11.24
CA VAL A 240 16.95 6.61 -9.94
C VAL A 240 15.47 6.91 -10.11
N LEU A 241 14.62 5.97 -9.71
CA LEU A 241 13.17 6.09 -9.73
C LEU A 241 12.65 6.62 -8.40
N HIS A 242 13.21 6.14 -7.30
CA HIS A 242 12.87 6.53 -5.94
C HIS A 242 14.12 6.46 -5.06
N ASP A 243 14.31 7.42 -4.16
CA ASP A 243 15.42 7.46 -3.21
C ASP A 243 15.03 8.38 -2.04
N SER A 244 14.65 7.79 -0.90
CA SER A 244 14.19 8.56 0.27
C SER A 244 14.28 7.79 1.57
N GLU A 245 14.25 8.53 2.69
CA GLU A 245 13.95 7.98 4.01
C GLU A 245 12.63 7.21 3.94
N TYR A 246 12.57 6.10 4.67
CA TYR A 246 11.41 5.23 4.73
C TYR A 246 10.76 5.30 6.11
N ALA A 247 9.43 5.32 6.13
CA ALA A 247 8.64 5.20 7.35
C ALA A 247 7.51 4.19 7.12
N PHE A 248 7.44 3.20 8.01
CA PHE A 248 6.44 2.13 7.93
C PHE A 248 5.01 2.66 7.89
N ASP A 249 4.75 3.78 8.58
CA ASP A 249 3.42 4.38 8.68
C ASP A 249 3.01 5.19 7.44
N HIS A 250 3.93 5.48 6.52
CA HIS A 250 3.72 6.37 5.37
C HIS A 250 4.01 5.66 4.03
N GLN A 251 3.41 4.50 3.84
CA GLN A 251 3.53 3.76 2.59
C GLN A 251 2.44 4.19 1.60
N ALA A 252 2.83 4.58 0.40
CA ALA A 252 1.91 5.03 -0.63
C ALA A 252 2.39 4.65 -2.03
N PHE A 253 1.46 4.45 -2.96
CA PHE A 253 1.79 4.44 -4.38
C PHE A 253 2.18 5.83 -4.85
N ILE A 254 3.28 5.90 -5.56
CA ILE A 254 3.82 7.10 -6.19
C ILE A 254 3.69 6.91 -7.70
N PRO A 255 2.72 7.59 -8.36
CA PRO A 255 2.56 7.51 -9.80
C PRO A 255 3.64 8.31 -10.52
N PHE A 256 3.99 7.87 -11.72
CA PHE A 256 4.91 8.58 -12.63
C PHE A 256 4.52 8.28 -14.09
N GLU A 257 5.05 9.09 -15.02
CA GLU A 257 4.86 8.84 -16.45
C GLU A 257 5.43 7.48 -16.84
N PRO A 258 4.71 6.68 -17.64
CA PRO A 258 5.12 5.33 -17.98
C PRO A 258 6.56 5.26 -18.51
N ILE A 259 7.33 4.34 -17.94
CA ILE A 259 8.71 4.07 -18.33
C ILE A 259 8.77 2.67 -18.92
N THR A 260 9.27 2.56 -20.15
CA THR A 260 9.46 1.27 -20.82
C THR A 260 10.73 0.59 -20.32
N LEU A 261 10.60 -0.68 -19.96
CA LEU A 261 11.67 -1.63 -19.74
C LEU A 261 11.67 -2.64 -20.89
N GLU A 262 12.77 -2.78 -21.59
CA GLU A 262 12.97 -3.80 -22.61
C GLU A 262 13.56 -5.08 -21.96
N PRO A 263 13.47 -6.26 -22.63
CA PRO A 263 14.12 -7.47 -22.13
C PRO A 263 15.61 -7.25 -21.86
N GLY A 264 16.07 -7.57 -20.66
CA GLY A 264 17.43 -7.36 -20.22
C GLY A 264 17.66 -6.10 -19.37
N ASP A 265 16.73 -5.13 -19.39
CA ASP A 265 16.75 -4.00 -18.47
C ASP A 265 16.53 -4.48 -17.02
N LYS A 266 16.97 -3.70 -16.05
CA LYS A 266 16.99 -4.12 -14.65
C LYS A 266 16.28 -3.15 -13.73
N VAL A 267 15.68 -3.70 -12.69
CA VAL A 267 15.19 -2.95 -11.52
C VAL A 267 16.00 -3.39 -10.32
N THR A 268 16.70 -2.45 -9.71
CA THR A 268 17.47 -2.68 -8.48
C THR A 268 16.73 -2.04 -7.31
N THR A 269 16.43 -2.83 -6.29
CA THR A 269 15.82 -2.42 -5.04
C THR A 269 16.87 -2.48 -3.94
N GLU A 270 17.06 -1.38 -3.23
CA GLU A 270 17.96 -1.25 -2.10
C GLU A 270 17.15 -0.84 -0.86
N CYS A 271 17.27 -1.62 0.20
CA CYS A 271 16.61 -1.38 1.47
C CYS A 271 17.63 -1.26 2.60
N THR A 272 17.49 -0.23 3.41
CA THR A 272 18.28 -0.06 4.63
C THR A 272 17.39 -0.16 5.84
N TRP A 273 17.78 -0.97 6.80
CA TRP A 273 17.09 -1.18 8.08
C TRP A 273 17.94 -0.74 9.24
N LYS A 274 17.27 -0.26 10.30
CA LYS A 274 17.88 -0.07 11.63
C LYS A 274 17.31 -1.11 12.58
N ASN A 275 18.00 -2.25 12.70
CA ASN A 275 17.59 -3.29 13.64
C ASN A 275 18.02 -2.91 15.06
N THR A 276 17.09 -2.37 15.83
CA THR A 276 17.30 -2.01 17.25
C THR A 276 17.02 -3.17 18.19
N THR A 277 16.65 -4.34 17.67
CA THR A 277 16.37 -5.53 18.47
C THR A 277 17.64 -6.32 18.80
N THR A 278 17.53 -7.24 19.75
CA THR A 278 18.61 -8.16 20.11
C THR A 278 18.61 -9.45 19.27
N GLN A 279 17.73 -9.55 18.29
CA GLN A 279 17.57 -10.74 17.44
C GLN A 279 17.93 -10.42 15.99
N THR A 280 18.40 -11.44 15.26
CA THR A 280 18.47 -11.37 13.79
C THR A 280 17.06 -11.35 13.23
N VAL A 281 16.76 -10.42 12.32
CA VAL A 281 15.49 -10.34 11.62
C VAL A 281 15.69 -10.80 10.18
N THR A 282 14.76 -11.64 9.70
CA THR A 282 14.80 -12.24 8.36
C THR A 282 13.59 -11.81 7.54
N TRP A 283 13.58 -12.18 6.27
CA TRP A 283 12.42 -12.03 5.42
C TRP A 283 11.20 -12.77 6.01
N GLY A 284 10.02 -12.18 5.88
CA GLY A 284 8.74 -12.79 6.29
C GLY A 284 7.57 -11.83 6.20
N GLU A 285 6.36 -12.38 6.22
CA GLU A 285 5.09 -11.65 6.05
C GLU A 285 4.62 -10.91 7.33
N SER A 286 5.14 -11.30 8.49
CA SER A 286 4.82 -10.63 9.76
C SER A 286 5.48 -9.26 9.81
N SER A 287 4.80 -8.25 10.38
CA SER A 287 5.37 -6.92 10.61
C SER A 287 6.61 -6.91 11.54
N THR A 288 6.85 -8.01 12.26
CA THR A 288 8.06 -8.23 13.07
C THR A 288 9.20 -8.91 12.29
N SER A 289 8.92 -9.43 11.11
CA SER A 289 9.89 -9.81 10.08
C SER A 289 10.09 -8.62 9.14
N GLU A 290 10.86 -8.76 8.06
CA GLU A 290 11.10 -7.69 7.11
C GLU A 290 10.83 -8.09 5.67
N MET A 291 10.52 -7.10 4.85
CA MET A 291 10.40 -7.19 3.40
C MET A 291 11.21 -6.08 2.74
N CYS A 292 11.45 -6.23 1.43
CA CYS A 292 12.15 -5.25 0.61
C CYS A 292 11.67 -5.36 -0.83
N PHE A 293 10.65 -4.61 -1.22
CA PHE A 293 10.08 -4.68 -2.56
C PHE A 293 9.80 -3.31 -3.16
N SER A 294 10.25 -3.11 -4.40
CA SER A 294 9.74 -2.07 -5.29
C SER A 294 8.48 -2.60 -5.97
N ILE A 295 7.30 -2.46 -5.35
CA ILE A 295 6.06 -2.94 -5.94
C ILE A 295 5.65 -1.97 -7.06
N LEU A 296 5.66 -2.44 -8.30
CA LEU A 296 5.40 -1.64 -9.49
C LEU A 296 4.11 -2.08 -10.18
N TYR A 297 3.23 -1.14 -10.55
CA TYR A 297 2.24 -1.42 -11.58
C TYR A 297 2.90 -1.42 -12.96
N ARG A 298 2.57 -2.42 -13.76
CA ARG A 298 3.06 -2.56 -15.13
C ARG A 298 1.98 -2.95 -16.11
N TYR A 299 2.24 -2.71 -17.39
CA TYR A 299 1.47 -3.24 -18.52
C TYR A 299 2.41 -3.54 -19.71
N PRO A 300 2.09 -4.50 -20.63
CA PRO A 300 1.02 -5.47 -20.47
C PRO A 300 1.23 -6.38 -19.26
N ALA A 301 0.12 -6.90 -18.72
CA ALA A 301 0.15 -7.91 -17.67
C ALA A 301 0.91 -9.15 -18.14
N GLN A 302 1.75 -9.72 -17.28
CA GLN A 302 2.56 -10.89 -17.61
C GLN A 302 2.11 -12.15 -16.86
N GLY A 303 0.98 -12.03 -16.15
CA GLY A 303 0.35 -13.13 -15.42
C GLY A 303 0.71 -13.16 -13.93
N SER A 304 -0.11 -13.90 -13.19
CA SER A 304 -0.20 -13.92 -11.74
C SER A 304 0.90 -14.71 -10.99
N GLY A 305 2.01 -14.93 -11.57
CA GLY A 305 3.16 -15.20 -10.73
C GLY A 305 3.52 -13.87 -10.09
N ALA A 306 3.19 -13.66 -8.81
CA ALA A 306 3.86 -12.61 -8.06
C ALA A 306 5.33 -12.73 -8.44
N GLY A 307 5.77 -11.88 -9.37
CA GLY A 307 7.08 -12.00 -9.94
C GLY A 307 8.11 -11.58 -8.91
N PHE A 308 8.22 -12.40 -7.84
CA PHE A 308 9.36 -12.33 -6.95
C PHE A 308 10.57 -12.57 -7.84
N CYS A 309 11.23 -11.54 -8.14
CA CYS A 309 12.43 -11.58 -8.91
C CYS A 309 13.58 -11.75 -7.94
N ASN A 310 13.89 -12.99 -7.71
CA ASN A 310 14.99 -13.40 -6.85
C ASN A 310 16.19 -13.73 -7.73
N LYS A 311 17.10 -12.80 -7.86
CA LYS A 311 18.46 -13.17 -8.27
C LYS A 311 19.45 -12.17 -7.65
#